data_e024d9c17e291a091dc71ebe04ae4472
#
_entry.id   e024d9c17e291a091dc71ebe04ae4472
#
_cell.length_a   1.000
_cell.length_b   1.000
_cell.length_c   1.000
_cell.angle_alpha   90.00
_cell.angle_beta   90.00
_cell.angle_gamma   90.00
#
_symmetry.space_group_name_H-M   'P 1'
#
loop_
_entity.id
_entity.type
_entity.pdbx_description
1 polymer ?
#
loop_
_entity_poly.entity_id
_entity_poly.type
_entity_poly.pdbx_seq_one_letter_code
_entity_poly.pdbx_strand_id
1 'polypeptide(L)'
;MGDWLGEARSLSAAERILDAAARLFAERGVAATQMGDIAKAAGCSRATLYRYFESRQAVQLAFVHREARRIGAHVTAEIAGIDDPGERAVAGVLASLRAVRADPLLIAWFRPGDAGLAIEIAQTSQVIEAIAGSVTGAAPDGDATLLARWLTRAIVSLLTVPGRDEDEESQMLHRFIAPLFASARR
;
A
#
# COMPACT_ATOMS: atom_id res chain seq x y z
N MET A 1 0.49 -14.88 -31.95
CA MET A 1 -0.78 -14.25 -31.58
C MET A 1 -1.12 -14.81 -30.21
N GLY A 2 -0.84 -14.02 -29.15
CA GLY A 2 -0.96 -14.50 -27.75
C GLY A 2 -2.42 -14.84 -27.40
N ASP A 3 -2.61 -15.82 -26.52
CA ASP A 3 -3.92 -16.22 -25.98
C ASP A 3 -4.45 -15.15 -24.99
N TRP A 4 -4.82 -13.97 -25.55
CA TRP A 4 -5.33 -12.85 -24.77
C TRP A 4 -6.59 -13.19 -23.94
N LEU A 5 -7.39 -14.18 -24.40
CA LEU A 5 -8.54 -14.68 -23.65
C LEU A 5 -8.12 -15.56 -22.47
N GLY A 6 -7.03 -16.29 -22.59
CA GLY A 6 -6.43 -17.06 -21.51
C GLY A 6 -5.82 -16.14 -20.46
N GLU A 7 -5.11 -15.11 -20.88
CA GLU A 7 -4.54 -14.09 -20.00
C GLU A 7 -5.61 -13.29 -19.24
N ALA A 8 -6.67 -12.84 -19.94
CA ALA A 8 -7.78 -12.13 -19.28
C ALA A 8 -8.50 -12.99 -18.24
N ARG A 9 -8.72 -14.29 -18.54
CA ARG A 9 -9.30 -15.25 -17.57
C ARG A 9 -8.37 -15.51 -16.39
N SER A 10 -7.09 -15.58 -16.63
CA SER A 10 -6.07 -15.77 -15.59
C SER A 10 -6.01 -14.56 -14.65
N LEU A 11 -6.00 -13.34 -15.17
CA LEU A 11 -6.06 -12.11 -14.38
C LEU A 11 -7.34 -12.06 -13.54
N SER A 12 -8.51 -12.34 -14.12
CA SER A 12 -9.78 -12.39 -13.39
C SER A 12 -9.78 -13.44 -12.26
N ALA A 13 -9.12 -14.58 -12.44
CA ALA A 13 -9.01 -15.61 -11.41
C ALA A 13 -8.06 -15.17 -10.28
N ALA A 14 -6.93 -14.53 -10.61
CA ALA A 14 -6.02 -13.99 -9.61
C ALA A 14 -6.69 -12.90 -8.76
N GLU A 15 -7.44 -11.99 -9.39
CA GLU A 15 -8.20 -10.95 -8.68
C GLU A 15 -9.24 -11.55 -7.72
N ARG A 16 -10.00 -12.56 -8.13
CA ARG A 16 -10.95 -13.25 -7.24
C ARG A 16 -10.27 -13.91 -6.05
N ILE A 17 -9.08 -14.45 -6.23
CA ILE A 17 -8.28 -15.02 -5.13
C ILE A 17 -7.85 -13.91 -4.18
N LEU A 18 -7.36 -12.78 -4.69
CA LEU A 18 -6.95 -11.65 -3.86
C LEU A 18 -8.12 -11.04 -3.09
N ASP A 19 -9.30 -10.95 -3.70
CA ASP A 19 -10.51 -10.47 -3.02
C ASP A 19 -10.97 -11.41 -1.90
N ALA A 20 -10.87 -12.72 -2.13
CA ALA A 20 -11.16 -13.70 -1.09
C ALA A 20 -10.15 -13.62 0.06
N ALA A 21 -8.86 -13.47 -0.26
CA ALA A 21 -7.81 -13.28 0.73
C ALA A 21 -8.01 -12.01 1.56
N ALA A 22 -8.35 -10.88 0.90
CA ALA A 22 -8.60 -9.60 1.56
C ALA A 22 -9.68 -9.70 2.65
N ARG A 23 -10.82 -10.35 2.33
CA ARG A 23 -11.89 -10.58 3.31
C ARG A 23 -11.41 -11.40 4.49
N LEU A 24 -10.68 -12.48 4.25
CA LEU A 24 -10.15 -13.33 5.32
C LEU A 24 -9.10 -12.59 6.17
N PHE A 25 -8.26 -11.76 5.58
CA PHE A 25 -7.31 -10.91 6.31
C PHE A 25 -8.04 -9.95 7.26
N ALA A 26 -9.12 -9.33 6.80
CA ALA A 26 -9.92 -8.43 7.64
C ALA A 26 -10.68 -9.17 8.76
N GLU A 27 -11.22 -10.35 8.48
CA GLU A 27 -12.00 -11.15 9.41
C GLU A 27 -11.16 -11.81 10.50
N ARG A 28 -10.04 -12.44 10.12
CA ARG A 28 -9.26 -13.36 10.96
C ARG A 28 -7.86 -12.87 11.28
N GLY A 29 -7.40 -11.78 10.65
CA GLY A 29 -6.01 -11.33 10.67
C GLY A 29 -5.17 -11.97 9.56
N VAL A 30 -4.13 -11.24 9.18
CA VAL A 30 -3.23 -11.63 8.07
C VAL A 30 -2.43 -12.87 8.44
N ALA A 31 -1.89 -12.92 9.67
CA ALA A 31 -1.08 -14.03 10.15
C ALA A 31 -1.87 -15.34 10.28
N ALA A 32 -3.14 -15.28 10.65
CA ALA A 32 -4.00 -16.46 10.86
C ALA A 32 -4.55 -17.06 9.56
N THR A 33 -4.55 -16.33 8.46
CA THR A 33 -5.13 -16.77 7.17
C THR A 33 -4.24 -17.78 6.47
N GLN A 34 -4.78 -18.95 6.12
CA GLN A 34 -4.05 -20.03 5.48
C GLN A 34 -4.46 -20.20 4.00
N MET A 35 -3.56 -20.78 3.18
CA MET A 35 -3.81 -21.05 1.74
C MET A 35 -5.07 -21.87 1.50
N GLY A 36 -5.37 -22.83 2.39
CA GLY A 36 -6.58 -23.64 2.28
C GLY A 36 -7.87 -22.85 2.47
N ASP A 37 -7.86 -21.87 3.37
CA ASP A 37 -9.01 -20.99 3.61
C ASP A 37 -9.23 -20.07 2.41
N ILE A 38 -8.15 -19.52 1.85
CA ILE A 38 -8.19 -18.68 0.65
C ILE A 38 -8.77 -19.46 -0.54
N ALA A 39 -8.29 -20.70 -0.79
CA ALA A 39 -8.80 -21.53 -1.88
C ALA A 39 -10.32 -21.78 -1.73
N LYS A 40 -10.75 -22.13 -0.52
CA LYS A 40 -12.17 -22.36 -0.20
C LYS A 40 -13.00 -21.10 -0.41
N ALA A 41 -12.55 -19.95 0.08
CA ALA A 41 -13.25 -18.68 -0.04
C ALA A 41 -13.29 -18.16 -1.49
N ALA A 42 -12.24 -18.43 -2.29
CA ALA A 42 -12.18 -18.09 -3.71
C ALA A 42 -12.98 -19.05 -4.62
N GLY A 43 -13.50 -20.17 -4.04
CA GLY A 43 -14.22 -21.19 -4.81
C GLY A 43 -13.33 -21.95 -5.78
N CYS A 44 -12.06 -22.20 -5.42
CA CYS A 44 -11.11 -22.95 -6.25
C CYS A 44 -10.41 -24.09 -5.48
N SER A 45 -9.78 -25.01 -6.22
CA SER A 45 -8.96 -26.04 -5.61
C SER A 45 -7.63 -25.46 -5.09
N ARG A 46 -7.01 -26.14 -4.11
CA ARG A 46 -5.64 -25.78 -3.67
C ARG A 46 -4.65 -25.81 -4.83
N ALA A 47 -4.72 -26.80 -5.71
CA ALA A 47 -3.86 -26.90 -6.88
C ALA A 47 -4.03 -25.67 -7.81
N THR A 48 -5.27 -25.21 -7.98
CA THR A 48 -5.55 -23.99 -8.73
C THR A 48 -4.92 -22.77 -8.06
N LEU A 49 -5.09 -22.62 -6.75
CA LEU A 49 -4.49 -21.51 -6.01
C LEU A 49 -2.97 -21.50 -6.13
N TYR A 50 -2.30 -22.64 -5.93
CA TYR A 50 -0.84 -22.74 -6.02
C TYR A 50 -0.29 -22.47 -7.43
N ARG A 51 -1.10 -22.62 -8.47
CA ARG A 51 -0.72 -22.25 -9.83
C ARG A 51 -0.62 -20.72 -10.02
N TYR A 52 -1.40 -19.93 -9.26
CA TYR A 52 -1.36 -18.46 -9.30
C TYR A 52 -0.40 -17.86 -8.27
N PHE A 53 -0.34 -18.46 -7.09
CA PHE A 53 0.45 -17.96 -5.97
C PHE A 53 1.15 -19.12 -5.28
N GLU A 54 2.46 -19.21 -5.42
CA GLU A 54 3.29 -20.29 -4.91
C GLU A 54 3.31 -20.41 -3.37
N SER A 55 2.97 -19.33 -2.67
CA SER A 55 2.98 -19.28 -1.21
C SER A 55 1.96 -18.29 -0.66
N ARG A 56 1.71 -18.35 0.66
CA ARG A 56 0.92 -17.37 1.37
C ARG A 56 1.54 -15.97 1.27
N GLN A 57 2.87 -15.89 1.37
CA GLN A 57 3.59 -14.62 1.22
C GLN A 57 3.39 -14.02 -0.19
N ALA A 58 3.35 -14.84 -1.23
CA ALA A 58 3.06 -14.38 -2.58
C ALA A 58 1.66 -13.78 -2.70
N VAL A 59 0.64 -14.37 -2.05
CA VAL A 59 -0.72 -13.80 -1.99
C VAL A 59 -0.70 -12.46 -1.24
N GLN A 60 -0.06 -12.41 -0.08
CA GLN A 60 0.05 -11.21 0.75
C GLN A 60 0.72 -10.07 -0.01
N LEU A 61 1.86 -10.35 -0.64
CA LEU A 61 2.61 -9.35 -1.42
C LEU A 61 1.81 -8.86 -2.63
N ALA A 62 1.16 -9.77 -3.37
CA ALA A 62 0.34 -9.40 -4.52
C ALA A 62 -0.85 -8.53 -4.11
N PHE A 63 -1.52 -8.85 -2.99
CA PHE A 63 -2.58 -8.02 -2.43
C PHE A 63 -2.07 -6.62 -2.08
N VAL A 64 -0.99 -6.52 -1.32
CA VAL A 64 -0.40 -5.23 -0.93
C VAL A 64 0.01 -4.42 -2.16
N HIS A 65 0.63 -5.03 -3.17
CA HIS A 65 1.00 -4.34 -4.41
C HIS A 65 -0.20 -3.84 -5.19
N ARG A 66 -1.30 -4.62 -5.27
CA ARG A 66 -2.54 -4.20 -5.91
C ARG A 66 -3.11 -2.96 -5.23
N GLU A 67 -3.26 -3.02 -3.93
CA GLU A 67 -3.84 -1.94 -3.15
C GLU A 67 -2.94 -0.69 -3.12
N ALA A 68 -1.64 -0.87 -3.02
CA ALA A 68 -0.70 0.25 -3.10
C ALA A 68 -0.81 1.00 -4.43
N ARG A 69 -0.93 0.27 -5.56
CA ARG A 69 -1.15 0.92 -6.88
C ARG A 69 -2.48 1.66 -6.93
N ARG A 70 -3.56 1.07 -6.39
CA ARG A 70 -4.90 1.70 -6.35
C ARG A 70 -4.87 2.99 -5.54
N ILE A 71 -4.27 2.94 -4.33
CA ILE A 71 -4.12 4.11 -3.46
C ILE A 71 -3.21 5.14 -4.12
N GLY A 72 -2.07 4.73 -4.64
CA GLY A 72 -1.12 5.63 -5.29
C GLY A 72 -1.74 6.40 -6.46
N ALA A 73 -2.52 5.74 -7.31
CA ALA A 73 -3.25 6.38 -8.41
C ALA A 73 -4.29 7.40 -7.88
N HIS A 74 -5.04 7.03 -6.84
CA HIS A 74 -6.01 7.93 -6.22
C HIS A 74 -5.34 9.17 -5.60
N VAL A 75 -4.29 8.96 -4.81
CA VAL A 75 -3.52 10.03 -4.18
C VAL A 75 -2.90 10.96 -5.21
N THR A 76 -2.28 10.40 -6.26
CA THR A 76 -1.69 11.19 -7.35
C THR A 76 -2.72 12.09 -8.02
N ALA A 77 -3.93 11.58 -8.26
CA ALA A 77 -5.02 12.39 -8.83
C ALA A 77 -5.49 13.50 -7.87
N GLU A 78 -5.58 13.19 -6.57
CA GLU A 78 -6.02 14.16 -5.55
C GLU A 78 -5.04 15.34 -5.41
N ILE A 79 -3.72 15.06 -5.47
CA ILE A 79 -2.68 16.09 -5.26
C ILE A 79 -2.19 16.77 -6.54
N ALA A 80 -2.72 16.44 -7.72
CA ALA A 80 -2.21 16.89 -9.01
C ALA A 80 -2.21 18.41 -9.19
N GLY A 81 -3.10 19.14 -8.48
CA GLY A 81 -3.21 20.61 -8.53
C GLY A 81 -2.37 21.36 -7.49
N ILE A 82 -1.54 20.66 -6.71
CA ILE A 82 -0.75 21.28 -5.64
C ILE A 82 0.66 21.57 -6.17
N ASP A 83 0.99 22.85 -6.36
CA ASP A 83 2.26 23.29 -6.94
C ASP A 83 3.43 23.23 -5.95
N ASP A 84 3.19 23.59 -4.67
CA ASP A 84 4.24 23.55 -3.66
C ASP A 84 4.61 22.09 -3.31
N PRO A 85 5.88 21.69 -3.44
CA PRO A 85 6.30 20.33 -3.20
C PRO A 85 6.11 19.87 -1.74
N GLY A 86 6.27 20.78 -0.77
CA GLY A 86 6.07 20.47 0.65
C GLY A 86 4.61 20.21 0.96
N GLU A 87 3.72 21.11 0.49
CA GLU A 87 2.26 20.95 0.63
C GLU A 87 1.78 19.69 -0.11
N ARG A 88 2.29 19.42 -1.30
CA ARG A 88 1.97 18.23 -2.07
C ARG A 88 2.36 16.95 -1.32
N ALA A 89 3.54 16.91 -0.70
CA ALA A 89 3.99 15.77 0.09
C ALA A 89 3.11 15.56 1.33
N VAL A 90 2.78 16.63 2.06
CA VAL A 90 1.88 16.56 3.22
C VAL A 90 0.49 16.06 2.80
N ALA A 91 -0.08 16.65 1.76
CA ALA A 91 -1.38 16.24 1.22
C ALA A 91 -1.36 14.76 0.77
N GLY A 92 -0.29 14.32 0.13
CA GLY A 92 -0.11 12.93 -0.29
C GLY A 92 -0.07 11.94 0.88
N VAL A 93 0.63 12.27 1.96
CA VAL A 93 0.64 11.46 3.19
C VAL A 93 -0.76 11.41 3.80
N LEU A 94 -1.42 12.55 4.01
CA LEU A 94 -2.77 12.61 4.59
C LEU A 94 -3.80 11.86 3.74
N ALA A 95 -3.76 12.02 2.43
CA ALA A 95 -4.64 11.29 1.51
C ALA A 95 -4.41 9.77 1.59
N SER A 96 -3.15 9.33 1.72
CA SER A 96 -2.80 7.92 1.91
C SER A 96 -3.37 7.37 3.22
N LEU A 97 -3.23 8.11 4.32
CA LEU A 97 -3.78 7.74 5.63
C LEU A 97 -5.30 7.61 5.58
N ARG A 98 -5.99 8.60 4.99
CA ARG A 98 -7.45 8.58 4.83
C ARG A 98 -7.90 7.37 3.99
N ALA A 99 -7.25 7.12 2.86
CA ALA A 99 -7.60 6.02 1.96
C ALA A 99 -7.47 4.65 2.64
N VAL A 100 -6.41 4.43 3.42
CA VAL A 100 -6.22 3.17 4.16
C VAL A 100 -7.19 3.05 5.32
N ARG A 101 -7.41 4.11 6.09
CA ARG A 101 -8.32 4.10 7.25
C ARG A 101 -9.79 3.92 6.87
N ALA A 102 -10.19 4.43 5.71
CA ALA A 102 -11.55 4.30 5.19
C ALA A 102 -11.89 2.88 4.70
N ASP A 103 -10.89 2.03 4.44
CA ASP A 103 -11.08 0.69 3.91
C ASP A 103 -10.82 -0.38 4.99
N PRO A 104 -11.87 -1.07 5.49
CA PRO A 104 -11.72 -2.11 6.52
C PRO A 104 -10.78 -3.26 6.13
N LEU A 105 -10.62 -3.52 4.83
CA LEU A 105 -9.74 -4.58 4.33
C LEU A 105 -8.26 -4.17 4.43
N LEU A 106 -7.97 -2.86 4.37
CA LEU A 106 -6.62 -2.33 4.43
C LEU A 106 -6.18 -2.03 5.86
N ILE A 107 -7.02 -1.36 6.64
CA ILE A 107 -6.65 -1.01 8.02
C ILE A 107 -6.42 -2.25 8.91
N ALA A 108 -7.01 -3.39 8.53
CA ALA A 108 -6.79 -4.65 9.23
C ALA A 108 -5.31 -5.08 9.28
N TRP A 109 -4.50 -4.67 8.31
CA TRP A 109 -3.06 -4.97 8.24
C TRP A 109 -2.22 -4.24 9.30
N PHE A 110 -2.77 -3.18 9.89
CA PHE A 110 -2.09 -2.34 10.88
C PHE A 110 -2.54 -2.64 12.31
N ARG A 111 -3.31 -3.72 12.52
CA ARG A 111 -3.69 -4.20 13.86
C ARG A 111 -2.47 -4.72 14.61
N PRO A 112 -2.49 -4.67 15.97
CA PRO A 112 -1.48 -5.34 16.77
C PRO A 112 -1.34 -6.81 16.38
N GLY A 113 -0.12 -7.24 16.08
CA GLY A 113 0.19 -8.61 15.62
C GLY A 113 0.38 -8.76 14.11
N ASP A 114 -0.24 -7.94 13.27
CA ASP A 114 -0.08 -7.98 11.81
C ASP A 114 0.80 -6.84 11.29
N ALA A 115 0.93 -5.73 12.01
CA ALA A 115 1.68 -4.54 11.61
C ALA A 115 3.16 -4.80 11.28
N GLY A 116 3.80 -5.78 11.91
CA GLY A 116 5.18 -6.14 11.59
C GLY A 116 5.37 -6.58 10.13
N LEU A 117 4.43 -7.37 9.60
CA LEU A 117 4.45 -7.79 8.20
C LEU A 117 4.18 -6.62 7.26
N ALA A 118 3.25 -5.72 7.60
CA ALA A 118 2.99 -4.53 6.82
C ALA A 118 4.23 -3.64 6.71
N ILE A 119 4.96 -3.46 7.82
CA ILE A 119 6.23 -2.72 7.86
C ILE A 119 7.28 -3.40 6.98
N GLU A 120 7.46 -4.71 7.11
CA GLU A 120 8.43 -5.48 6.33
C GLU A 120 8.18 -5.32 4.82
N ILE A 121 6.95 -5.54 4.37
CA ILE A 121 6.58 -5.40 2.96
C ILE A 121 6.78 -3.95 2.50
N ALA A 122 6.35 -2.97 3.29
CA ALA A 122 6.47 -1.57 2.93
C ALA A 122 7.93 -1.12 2.76
N GLN A 123 8.87 -1.69 3.52
CA GLN A 123 10.28 -1.34 3.46
C GLN A 123 11.08 -2.07 2.39
N THR A 124 10.62 -3.24 1.96
CA THR A 124 11.34 -4.09 0.99
C THR A 124 10.75 -4.02 -0.41
N SER A 125 9.56 -3.47 -0.57
CA SER A 125 8.85 -3.44 -1.85
C SER A 125 9.29 -2.27 -2.75
N GLN A 126 9.94 -2.59 -3.85
CA GLN A 126 10.24 -1.63 -4.92
C GLN A 126 8.99 -1.00 -5.54
N VAL A 127 7.85 -1.71 -5.52
CA VAL A 127 6.56 -1.18 -6.01
C VAL A 127 6.09 -0.03 -5.13
N ILE A 128 6.13 -0.20 -3.81
CA ILE A 128 5.74 0.84 -2.86
C ILE A 128 6.70 2.03 -2.95
N GLU A 129 8.01 1.76 -3.04
CA GLU A 129 9.03 2.80 -3.21
C GLU A 129 8.79 3.64 -4.48
N ALA A 130 8.51 2.99 -5.62
CA ALA A 130 8.21 3.67 -6.87
C ALA A 130 6.94 4.54 -6.78
N ILE A 131 5.89 4.05 -6.12
CA ILE A 131 4.65 4.80 -5.90
C ILE A 131 4.92 6.02 -5.00
N ALA A 132 5.64 5.85 -3.89
CA ALA A 132 5.98 6.95 -3.00
C ALA A 132 6.84 8.00 -3.72
N GLY A 133 7.78 7.60 -4.56
CA GLY A 133 8.57 8.48 -5.41
C GLY A 133 7.70 9.28 -6.40
N SER A 134 6.71 8.65 -7.03
CA SER A 134 5.80 9.33 -7.97
C SER A 134 4.91 10.39 -7.28
N VAL A 135 4.48 10.12 -6.06
CA VAL A 135 3.68 11.06 -5.25
C VAL A 135 4.51 12.28 -4.86
N THR A 136 5.77 12.11 -4.53
CA THR A 136 6.65 13.22 -4.14
C THR A 136 7.11 14.09 -5.31
N GLY A 137 7.02 13.57 -6.54
CA GLY A 137 7.51 14.27 -7.73
C GLY A 137 9.03 14.46 -7.75
N ALA A 138 9.76 13.75 -6.91
CA ALA A 138 11.21 13.80 -6.86
C ALA A 138 11.82 13.06 -8.06
N ALA A 139 12.87 13.62 -8.64
CA ALA A 139 13.65 12.92 -9.66
C ALA A 139 14.24 11.62 -9.06
N PRO A 140 14.41 10.55 -9.83
CA PRO A 140 14.89 9.27 -9.31
C PRO A 140 16.41 9.34 -9.04
N ASP A 141 16.79 10.06 -8.00
CA ASP A 141 18.15 10.11 -7.45
C ASP A 141 18.20 9.40 -6.07
N GLY A 142 19.39 9.27 -5.51
CA GLY A 142 19.58 8.55 -4.24
C GLY A 142 18.83 9.18 -3.07
N ASP A 143 18.74 10.51 -3.02
CA ASP A 143 18.06 11.24 -1.95
C ASP A 143 16.55 11.11 -2.06
N ALA A 144 15.99 11.14 -3.28
CA ALA A 144 14.58 10.91 -3.53
C ALA A 144 14.13 9.51 -3.09
N THR A 145 14.94 8.49 -3.36
CA THR A 145 14.70 7.12 -2.91
C THR A 145 14.69 7.02 -1.38
N LEU A 146 15.64 7.64 -0.71
CA LEU A 146 15.70 7.67 0.76
C LEU A 146 14.49 8.40 1.34
N LEU A 147 14.09 9.51 0.74
CA LEU A 147 12.92 10.27 1.15
C LEU A 147 11.62 9.47 0.96
N ALA A 148 11.45 8.79 -0.18
CA ALA A 148 10.30 7.93 -0.44
C ALA A 148 10.18 6.80 0.60
N ARG A 149 11.29 6.16 0.95
CA ARG A 149 11.36 5.15 2.01
C ARG A 149 11.02 5.73 3.38
N TRP A 150 11.49 6.94 3.67
CA TRP A 150 11.21 7.60 4.95
C TRP A 150 9.73 7.98 5.06
N LEU A 151 9.14 8.54 4.01
CA LEU A 151 7.70 8.85 3.96
C LEU A 151 6.83 7.59 4.11
N THR A 152 7.22 6.50 3.47
CA THR A 152 6.54 5.21 3.65
C THR A 152 6.56 4.76 5.11
N ARG A 153 7.68 4.95 5.82
CA ARG A 153 7.78 4.66 7.26
C ARG A 153 6.89 5.57 8.08
N ALA A 154 6.83 6.87 7.76
CA ALA A 154 5.95 7.82 8.44
C ALA A 154 4.47 7.42 8.28
N ILE A 155 4.03 7.06 7.06
CA ILE A 155 2.68 6.57 6.79
C ILE A 155 2.38 5.31 7.62
N VAL A 156 3.26 4.31 7.58
CA VAL A 156 3.07 3.06 8.33
C VAL A 156 3.04 3.32 9.83
N SER A 157 3.90 4.20 10.34
CA SER A 157 3.92 4.60 11.75
C SER A 157 2.57 5.22 12.16
N LEU A 158 2.05 6.16 11.39
CA LEU A 158 0.77 6.82 11.68
C LEU A 158 -0.44 5.91 11.50
N LEU A 159 -0.36 4.89 10.64
CA LEU A 159 -1.41 3.85 10.52
C LEU A 159 -1.40 2.89 11.71
N THR A 160 -0.22 2.62 12.29
CA THR A 160 -0.06 1.69 13.42
C THR A 160 -0.30 2.37 14.75
N VAL A 161 0.20 3.60 14.90
CA VAL A 161 0.05 4.45 16.09
C VAL A 161 -0.41 5.84 15.61
N PRO A 162 -1.73 6.05 15.49
CA PRO A 162 -2.29 7.32 15.06
C PRO A 162 -1.94 8.47 15.99
N GLY A 163 -1.90 9.69 15.46
CA GLY A 163 -1.97 10.91 16.26
C GLY A 163 -3.28 10.99 17.05
N ARG A 164 -3.39 11.98 17.92
CA ARG A 164 -4.63 12.20 18.70
C ARG A 164 -5.83 12.49 17.81
N ASP A 165 -5.59 13.22 16.73
CA ASP A 165 -6.56 13.57 15.70
C ASP A 165 -5.85 13.90 14.38
N GLU A 166 -6.63 14.18 13.33
CA GLU A 166 -6.11 14.53 12.00
C GLU A 166 -5.39 15.88 11.99
N ASP A 167 -5.80 16.82 12.86
CA ASP A 167 -5.16 18.14 12.98
C ASP A 167 -3.75 18.02 13.54
N GLU A 168 -3.53 17.18 14.57
CA GLU A 168 -2.19 16.93 15.11
C GLU A 168 -1.30 16.25 14.05
N GLU A 169 -1.82 15.27 13.34
CA GLU A 169 -1.07 14.62 12.27
C GLU A 169 -0.68 15.61 11.16
N SER A 170 -1.62 16.46 10.76
CA SER A 170 -1.38 17.53 9.79
C SER A 170 -0.31 18.50 10.27
N GLN A 171 -0.38 18.95 11.54
CA GLN A 171 0.64 19.85 12.12
C GLN A 171 2.02 19.19 12.15
N MET A 172 2.11 17.92 12.55
CA MET A 172 3.38 17.18 12.53
C MET A 172 3.97 17.10 11.11
N LEU A 173 3.14 16.80 10.12
CA LEU A 173 3.57 16.67 8.73
C LEU A 173 4.05 18.02 8.18
N HIS A 174 3.32 19.11 8.40
CA HIS A 174 3.76 20.46 7.99
C HIS A 174 5.04 20.88 8.71
N ARG A 175 5.18 20.57 9.99
CA ARG A 175 6.36 20.95 10.78
C ARG A 175 7.62 20.19 10.39
N PHE A 176 7.51 18.90 10.09
CA PHE A 176 8.66 18.02 9.96
C PHE A 176 8.88 17.44 8.54
N ILE A 177 7.83 17.42 7.70
CA ILE A 177 7.92 16.88 6.34
C ILE A 177 7.99 17.99 5.29
N ALA A 178 7.12 18.98 5.33
CA ALA A 178 7.11 20.05 4.32
C ALA A 178 8.47 20.72 4.11
N PRO A 179 9.27 21.04 5.15
CA PRO A 179 10.58 21.68 4.99
C PRO A 179 11.62 20.84 4.22
N LEU A 180 11.50 19.51 4.21
CA LEU A 180 12.42 18.62 3.48
C LEU A 180 12.35 18.87 1.96
N PHE A 181 11.21 19.32 1.46
CA PHE A 181 11.00 19.62 0.05
C PHE A 181 11.34 21.06 -0.33
N ALA A 182 11.43 21.97 0.63
CA ALA A 182 11.83 23.35 0.40
C ALA A 182 13.32 23.48 0.04
N SER A 183 14.16 22.57 0.53
CA SER A 183 15.61 22.57 0.33
C SER A 183 16.07 22.06 -1.05
N ALA A 184 15.21 21.36 -1.77
CA ALA A 184 15.51 20.75 -3.07
C ALA A 184 15.53 21.76 -4.25
N ARG A 185 15.31 23.06 -3.99
CA ARG A 185 15.31 24.13 -5.02
C ARG A 185 16.62 24.92 -5.11
N ARG A 186 17.72 24.42 -4.51
CA ARG A 186 19.01 25.13 -4.61
C ARG A 186 20.02 24.38 -5.47
#